data_2bc821fa177945f28a906315bc9e3a8d
#
_entry.id   2bc821fa177945f28a906315bc9e3a8d
#
_cell.length_a   1.000
_cell.length_b   1.000
_cell.length_c   1.000
_cell.angle_alpha   90.00
_cell.angle_beta   90.00
_cell.angle_gamma   90.00
#
_symmetry.space_group_name_H-M   'P 1'
#
loop_
_entity.id
_entity.type
_entity.pdbx_description
1 polymer ?
#
loop_
_entity_poly.entity_id
_entity_poly.type
_entity_poly.pdbx_seq_one_letter_code
_entity_poly.pdbx_strand_id
1 'polypeptide(L)'
;MIVITLIMVMAGTGLIRDVMPRHETVLDWLSVILSVGLIGIMYVVNLAAKKDVNWLLNGLILVVSVAAIIWFCYRQLHLAEPLLELRVLKTFNYDLAVLLTSISYIALIVTTIIFPLYYQGVLHVSPFVSGMALVPGAVFLSILNPLSGKLADRIGFKPTMLVGMVMIICGWLVGLTMLSRLSLVAMILCAMIIEGGNAFVMMPAVTLGANSLPDKLVPHGTAMITTVRQVLGSAGVAVATIVLTVASEHALSAGSKPLAANLHGYHLVFIMMVVIELVGLILAVMLKNTKKQGAK
;
A
#
# COMPACT_ATOMS: atom_id res chain seq x y z
N MET A 1 9.72 22.34 4.34
CA MET A 1 9.07 21.27 5.12
C MET A 1 9.22 21.48 6.63
N ILE A 2 10.42 21.59 7.21
CA ILE A 2 10.64 21.70 8.67
C ILE A 2 9.85 22.87 9.29
N VAL A 3 9.85 24.05 8.67
CA VAL A 3 9.13 25.24 9.18
C VAL A 3 7.61 24.98 9.23
N ILE A 4 7.04 24.37 8.19
CA ILE A 4 5.60 24.03 8.13
C ILE A 4 5.26 23.03 9.23
N THR A 5 6.09 22.00 9.42
CA THR A 5 5.89 21.00 10.48
C THR A 5 5.95 21.64 11.87
N LEU A 6 6.90 22.55 12.12
CA LEU A 6 7.00 23.30 13.39
C LEU A 6 5.76 24.15 13.65
N ILE A 7 5.26 24.88 12.64
CA ILE A 7 4.02 25.66 12.75
C ILE A 7 2.84 24.77 13.06
N MET A 8 2.71 23.61 12.38
CA MET A 8 1.63 22.65 12.64
C MET A 8 1.70 22.05 14.05
N VAL A 9 2.91 21.73 14.55
CA VAL A 9 3.09 21.23 15.93
C VAL A 9 2.71 22.31 16.93
N MET A 10 3.17 23.57 16.77
CA MET A 10 2.82 24.69 17.65
C MET A 10 1.30 24.97 17.63
N ALA A 11 0.67 24.96 16.45
CA ALA A 11 -0.78 25.11 16.34
C ALA A 11 -1.53 23.94 17.00
N GLY A 12 -1.05 22.70 16.81
CA GLY A 12 -1.64 21.49 17.39
C GLY A 12 -1.61 21.49 18.91
N THR A 13 -0.51 21.89 19.54
CA THR A 13 -0.41 21.95 21.02
C THR A 13 -1.35 22.98 21.65
N GLY A 14 -1.75 24.03 20.90
CA GLY A 14 -2.67 25.07 21.37
C GLY A 14 -4.14 24.83 21.05
N LEU A 15 -4.44 24.11 19.96
CA LEU A 15 -5.79 23.93 19.44
C LEU A 15 -6.39 22.57 19.76
N ILE A 16 -5.57 21.52 19.94
CA ILE A 16 -6.05 20.16 20.21
C ILE A 16 -6.28 20.01 21.72
N ARG A 17 -7.54 19.79 22.11
CA ARG A 17 -7.90 19.42 23.49
C ARG A 17 -8.09 17.91 23.58
N ASP A 18 -7.58 17.30 24.65
CA ASP A 18 -7.85 15.91 24.97
C ASP A 18 -9.35 15.69 25.18
N VAL A 19 -9.95 14.92 24.31
CA VAL A 19 -11.42 14.63 24.35
C VAL A 19 -11.68 13.28 25.00
N MET A 20 -10.66 12.42 25.13
CA MET A 20 -10.79 11.11 25.75
C MET A 20 -10.16 11.06 27.13
N PRO A 21 -10.77 10.33 28.11
CA PRO A 21 -10.16 10.08 29.40
C PRO A 21 -8.84 9.33 29.21
N ARG A 22 -7.78 9.84 29.84
CA ARG A 22 -6.46 9.18 29.82
C ARG A 22 -6.54 7.91 30.64
N HIS A 23 -6.28 6.77 30.02
CA HIS A 23 -6.00 5.53 30.74
C HIS A 23 -4.49 5.38 30.86
N GLU A 24 -4.00 5.12 32.06
CA GLU A 24 -2.61 4.76 32.31
C GLU A 24 -2.39 3.34 31.76
N THR A 25 -1.85 3.26 30.54
CA THR A 25 -1.47 1.97 29.95
C THR A 25 -0.01 1.70 30.22
N VAL A 26 0.30 0.51 30.76
CA VAL A 26 1.69 0.06 30.95
C VAL A 26 2.24 -0.35 29.58
N LEU A 27 3.26 0.39 29.12
CA LEU A 27 3.91 0.07 27.85
C LEU A 27 4.66 -1.26 27.96
N ASP A 28 4.27 -2.25 27.15
CA ASP A 28 4.98 -3.53 27.08
C ASP A 28 6.24 -3.39 26.20
N TRP A 29 7.36 -3.04 26.83
CA TRP A 29 8.65 -2.85 26.18
C TRP A 29 9.12 -4.09 25.40
N LEU A 30 8.76 -5.29 25.84
CA LEU A 30 9.12 -6.51 25.12
C LEU A 30 8.40 -6.59 23.78
N SER A 31 7.12 -6.24 23.74
CA SER A 31 6.36 -6.14 22.47
C SER A 31 6.93 -5.07 21.54
N VAL A 32 7.40 -3.94 22.08
CA VAL A 32 8.09 -2.91 21.28
C VAL A 32 9.38 -3.46 20.67
N ILE A 33 10.20 -4.17 21.45
CA ILE A 33 11.44 -4.78 20.92
C ILE A 33 11.13 -5.83 19.85
N LEU A 34 10.14 -6.68 20.07
CA LEU A 34 9.77 -7.72 19.11
C LEU A 34 9.21 -7.14 17.80
N SER A 35 8.55 -5.98 17.84
CA SER A 35 8.07 -5.30 16.65
C SER A 35 9.19 -4.86 15.68
N VAL A 36 10.43 -4.70 16.18
CA VAL A 36 11.62 -4.45 15.35
C VAL A 36 11.87 -5.57 14.34
N GLY A 37 11.36 -6.79 14.59
CA GLY A 37 11.37 -7.88 13.63
C GLY A 37 10.73 -7.52 12.28
N LEU A 38 9.72 -6.63 12.24
CA LEU A 38 9.17 -6.14 10.97
C LEU A 38 10.20 -5.37 10.16
N ILE A 39 11.03 -4.56 10.81
CA ILE A 39 12.11 -3.80 10.16
C ILE A 39 13.13 -4.77 9.56
N GLY A 40 13.48 -5.84 10.29
CA GLY A 40 14.40 -6.85 9.79
C GLY A 40 13.87 -7.61 8.58
N ILE A 41 12.58 -7.99 8.58
CA ILE A 41 11.94 -8.59 7.39
C ILE A 41 11.98 -7.62 6.21
N MET A 42 11.59 -6.35 6.40
CA MET A 42 11.61 -5.34 5.35
C MET A 42 13.02 -5.10 4.80
N TYR A 43 14.02 -5.09 5.67
CA TYR A 43 15.42 -4.95 5.28
C TYR A 43 15.87 -6.10 4.36
N VAL A 44 15.60 -7.35 4.73
CA VAL A 44 15.96 -8.52 3.93
C VAL A 44 15.22 -8.56 2.59
N VAL A 45 13.92 -8.25 2.58
CA VAL A 45 13.12 -8.18 1.35
C VAL A 45 13.68 -7.12 0.38
N ASN A 46 14.07 -5.94 0.88
CA ASN A 46 14.68 -4.90 0.06
C ASN A 46 16.10 -5.27 -0.44
N LEU A 47 16.84 -6.08 0.32
CA LEU A 47 18.16 -6.56 -0.12
C LEU A 47 18.09 -7.66 -1.16
N ALA A 48 17.01 -8.43 -1.24
CA ALA A 48 16.84 -9.50 -2.23
C ALA A 48 16.95 -9.01 -3.69
N ALA A 49 16.74 -7.71 -3.93
CA ALA A 49 16.92 -7.08 -5.24
C ALA A 49 18.39 -6.73 -5.58
N LYS A 50 19.34 -6.89 -4.64
CA LYS A 50 20.76 -6.55 -4.83
C LYS A 50 21.60 -7.78 -5.19
N LYS A 51 22.66 -7.60 -6.02
CA LYS A 51 23.52 -8.71 -6.49
C LYS A 51 24.53 -9.18 -5.44
N ASP A 52 25.06 -8.26 -4.61
CA ASP A 52 26.10 -8.57 -3.61
C ASP A 52 25.48 -8.75 -2.23
N VAL A 53 24.78 -9.86 -2.04
CA VAL A 53 24.08 -10.15 -0.78
C VAL A 53 24.81 -11.28 -0.04
N ASN A 54 25.22 -11.04 1.19
CA ASN A 54 25.68 -12.11 2.07
C ASN A 54 24.47 -12.94 2.53
N TRP A 55 24.17 -14.01 1.79
CA TRP A 55 22.99 -14.85 2.00
C TRP A 55 22.94 -15.50 3.39
N LEU A 56 24.11 -15.80 4.00
CA LEU A 56 24.16 -16.38 5.34
C LEU A 56 23.68 -15.37 6.40
N LEU A 57 24.23 -14.14 6.36
CA LEU A 57 23.86 -13.08 7.31
C LEU A 57 22.39 -12.68 7.13
N ASN A 58 21.94 -12.51 5.89
CA ASN A 58 20.55 -12.11 5.61
C ASN A 58 19.56 -13.24 5.93
N GLY A 59 19.93 -14.49 5.73
CA GLY A 59 19.15 -15.64 6.18
C GLY A 59 19.02 -15.67 7.71
N LEU A 60 20.08 -15.38 8.45
CA LEU A 60 20.02 -15.28 9.92
C LEU A 60 19.13 -14.12 10.37
N ILE A 61 19.27 -12.94 9.77
CA ILE A 61 18.41 -11.79 10.06
C ILE A 61 16.94 -12.14 9.79
N LEU A 62 16.64 -12.80 8.66
CA LEU A 62 15.27 -13.21 8.34
C LEU A 62 14.70 -14.16 9.38
N VAL A 63 15.45 -15.21 9.75
CA VAL A 63 15.01 -16.21 10.75
C VAL A 63 14.75 -15.54 12.10
N VAL A 64 15.67 -14.70 12.59
CA VAL A 64 15.51 -13.98 13.87
C VAL A 64 14.32 -13.03 13.80
N SER A 65 14.15 -12.32 12.69
CA SER A 65 13.03 -11.38 12.50
C SER A 65 11.68 -12.08 12.45
N VAL A 66 11.58 -13.19 11.73
CA VAL A 66 10.36 -14.02 11.67
C VAL A 66 10.05 -14.61 13.04
N ALA A 67 11.05 -15.14 13.77
CA ALA A 67 10.87 -15.66 15.10
C ALA A 67 10.39 -14.57 16.08
N ALA A 68 10.95 -13.35 15.98
CA ALA A 68 10.52 -12.20 16.79
C ALA A 68 9.05 -11.83 16.51
N ILE A 69 8.62 -11.81 15.23
CA ILE A 69 7.23 -11.51 14.85
C ILE A 69 6.27 -12.63 15.29
N ILE A 70 6.65 -13.90 15.17
CA ILE A 70 5.83 -15.02 15.68
C ILE A 70 5.65 -14.89 17.19
N TRP A 71 6.74 -14.60 17.92
CA TRP A 71 6.67 -14.39 19.36
C TRP A 71 5.87 -13.14 19.72
N PHE A 72 6.01 -12.05 18.97
CA PHE A 72 5.16 -10.86 19.12
C PHE A 72 3.68 -11.23 18.99
N CYS A 73 3.28 -11.90 17.92
CA CYS A 73 1.89 -12.30 17.69
C CYS A 73 1.37 -13.22 18.80
N TYR A 74 2.16 -14.21 19.21
CA TYR A 74 1.80 -15.09 20.32
C TYR A 74 1.56 -14.30 21.61
N ARG A 75 2.46 -13.37 21.94
CA ARG A 75 2.37 -12.52 23.12
C ARG A 75 1.13 -11.61 23.07
N GLN A 76 0.88 -10.94 21.93
CA GLN A 76 -0.29 -10.05 21.76
C GLN A 76 -1.62 -10.79 21.96
N LEU A 77 -1.69 -12.07 21.62
CA LEU A 77 -2.90 -12.88 21.80
C LEU A 77 -3.16 -13.27 23.26
N HIS A 78 -2.12 -13.23 24.12
CA HIS A 78 -2.21 -13.68 25.50
C HIS A 78 -2.17 -12.54 26.54
N LEU A 79 -1.83 -11.31 26.12
CA LEU A 79 -1.87 -10.14 26.98
C LEU A 79 -3.32 -9.68 27.23
N ALA A 80 -3.58 -9.17 28.45
CA ALA A 80 -4.86 -8.57 28.81
C ALA A 80 -5.04 -7.19 28.12
N GLU A 81 -3.95 -6.41 28.03
CA GLU A 81 -3.88 -5.12 27.34
C GLU A 81 -2.77 -5.18 26.27
N PRO A 82 -3.07 -5.73 25.08
CA PRO A 82 -2.08 -5.86 24.04
C PRO A 82 -1.77 -4.51 23.38
N LEU A 83 -0.52 -4.33 22.92
CA LEU A 83 -0.11 -3.17 22.14
C LEU A 83 -0.90 -3.11 20.81
N LEU A 84 -1.15 -4.29 20.22
CA LEU A 84 -1.92 -4.46 19.01
C LEU A 84 -2.91 -5.61 19.18
N GLU A 85 -4.20 -5.32 19.21
CA GLU A 85 -5.25 -6.33 19.40
C GLU A 85 -5.46 -7.15 18.11
N LEU A 86 -4.81 -8.30 18.02
CA LEU A 86 -4.89 -9.18 16.85
C LEU A 86 -6.27 -9.84 16.68
N ARG A 87 -7.11 -9.83 17.73
CA ARG A 87 -8.45 -10.42 17.67
C ARG A 87 -9.39 -9.64 16.73
N VAL A 88 -9.03 -8.41 16.31
CA VAL A 88 -9.76 -7.67 15.29
C VAL A 88 -9.84 -8.42 13.95
N LEU A 89 -8.86 -9.29 13.66
CA LEU A 89 -8.80 -10.15 12.47
C LEU A 89 -9.81 -11.34 12.49
N LYS A 90 -10.83 -11.29 13.37
CA LYS A 90 -11.92 -12.26 13.41
C LYS A 90 -13.19 -11.77 12.73
N THR A 91 -13.18 -10.54 12.23
CA THR A 91 -14.35 -9.90 11.61
C THR A 91 -14.19 -9.90 10.09
N PHE A 92 -15.01 -10.69 9.38
CA PHE A 92 -14.88 -10.91 7.93
C PHE A 92 -14.80 -9.62 7.09
N ASN A 93 -15.68 -8.63 7.33
CA ASN A 93 -15.63 -7.36 6.59
C ASN A 93 -14.40 -6.53 6.94
N TYR A 94 -13.91 -6.64 8.18
CA TYR A 94 -12.67 -5.99 8.59
C TYR A 94 -11.45 -6.61 7.87
N ASP A 95 -11.37 -7.95 7.82
CA ASP A 95 -10.28 -8.64 7.14
C ASP A 95 -10.24 -8.31 5.64
N LEU A 96 -11.41 -8.28 5.00
CA LEU A 96 -11.51 -7.84 3.60
C LEU A 96 -11.10 -6.38 3.42
N ALA A 97 -11.45 -5.49 4.37
CA ALA A 97 -11.02 -4.10 4.33
C ALA A 97 -9.49 -3.97 4.46
N VAL A 98 -8.85 -4.74 5.35
CA VAL A 98 -7.39 -4.80 5.48
C VAL A 98 -6.73 -5.24 4.17
N LEU A 99 -7.21 -6.34 3.57
CA LEU A 99 -6.67 -6.88 2.32
C LEU A 99 -6.87 -5.90 1.15
N LEU A 100 -8.06 -5.34 0.99
CA LEU A 100 -8.36 -4.39 -0.08
C LEU A 100 -7.54 -3.11 0.03
N THR A 101 -7.41 -2.57 1.25
CA THR A 101 -6.53 -1.42 1.50
C THR A 101 -5.08 -1.75 1.16
N SER A 102 -4.63 -2.96 1.48
CA SER A 102 -3.24 -3.38 1.23
C SER A 102 -2.96 -3.56 -0.26
N ILE A 103 -3.86 -4.21 -1.00
CA ILE A 103 -3.74 -4.40 -2.46
C ILE A 103 -3.71 -3.05 -3.16
N SER A 104 -4.68 -2.19 -2.86
CA SER A 104 -4.72 -0.82 -3.41
C SER A 104 -3.45 -0.02 -3.05
N TYR A 105 -2.92 -0.18 -1.83
CA TYR A 105 -1.69 0.48 -1.40
C TYR A 105 -0.45 -0.06 -2.14
N ILE A 106 -0.40 -1.36 -2.48
CA ILE A 106 0.64 -1.92 -3.36
C ILE A 106 0.62 -1.19 -4.71
N ALA A 107 -0.56 -1.01 -5.34
CA ALA A 107 -0.66 -0.28 -6.60
C ALA A 107 -0.15 1.17 -6.48
N LEU A 108 -0.54 1.87 -5.41
CA LEU A 108 -0.09 3.24 -5.13
C LEU A 108 1.44 3.33 -5.06
N ILE A 109 2.07 2.50 -4.23
CA ILE A 109 3.51 2.59 -4.01
C ILE A 109 4.30 2.08 -5.22
N VAL A 110 3.83 1.00 -5.89
CA VAL A 110 4.44 0.52 -7.13
C VAL A 110 4.37 1.58 -8.22
N THR A 111 3.23 2.27 -8.39
CA THR A 111 3.10 3.40 -9.32
C THR A 111 4.11 4.50 -8.99
N THR A 112 4.22 4.90 -7.73
CA THR A 112 5.13 5.97 -7.29
C THR A 112 6.61 5.65 -7.53
N ILE A 113 6.99 4.38 -7.62
CA ILE A 113 8.39 3.95 -7.81
C ILE A 113 8.67 3.51 -9.24
N ILE A 114 7.82 2.66 -9.82
CA ILE A 114 8.06 2.06 -11.14
C ILE A 114 7.88 3.08 -12.27
N PHE A 115 6.93 4.01 -12.16
CA PHE A 115 6.73 5.03 -13.19
C PHE A 115 7.91 6.00 -13.30
N PRO A 116 8.48 6.57 -12.21
CA PRO A 116 9.71 7.33 -12.30
C PRO A 116 10.90 6.54 -12.86
N LEU A 117 11.04 5.26 -12.52
CA LEU A 117 12.07 4.41 -13.11
C LEU A 117 11.89 4.28 -14.63
N TYR A 118 10.65 4.12 -15.10
CA TYR A 118 10.33 4.11 -16.52
C TYR A 118 10.63 5.47 -17.18
N TYR A 119 10.22 6.58 -16.55
CA TYR A 119 10.45 7.92 -17.10
C TYR A 119 11.94 8.23 -17.26
N GLN A 120 12.74 7.88 -16.28
CA GLN A 120 14.18 8.14 -16.31
C GLN A 120 14.94 7.09 -17.13
N GLY A 121 14.62 5.79 -16.97
CA GLY A 121 15.36 4.69 -17.58
C GLY A 121 15.00 4.41 -19.03
N VAL A 122 13.76 4.70 -19.45
CA VAL A 122 13.24 4.41 -20.80
C VAL A 122 13.03 5.68 -21.61
N LEU A 123 12.40 6.70 -21.02
CA LEU A 123 12.13 7.97 -21.71
C LEU A 123 13.27 8.98 -21.59
N HIS A 124 14.27 8.69 -20.75
CA HIS A 124 15.45 9.54 -20.53
C HIS A 124 15.12 10.98 -20.10
N VAL A 125 13.98 11.18 -19.40
CA VAL A 125 13.64 12.50 -18.83
C VAL A 125 14.45 12.78 -17.58
N SER A 126 14.64 14.06 -17.25
CA SER A 126 15.37 14.47 -16.05
C SER A 126 14.64 14.02 -14.77
N PRO A 127 15.37 13.83 -13.64
CA PRO A 127 14.75 13.48 -12.36
C PRO A 127 13.70 14.51 -11.90
N PHE A 128 13.90 15.79 -12.20
CA PHE A 128 12.93 16.84 -11.91
C PHE A 128 11.62 16.65 -12.67
N VAL A 129 11.68 16.42 -14.00
CA VAL A 129 10.50 16.16 -14.83
C VAL A 129 9.80 14.88 -14.40
N SER A 130 10.57 13.83 -14.08
CA SER A 130 10.06 12.56 -13.55
C SER A 130 9.27 12.74 -12.24
N GLY A 131 9.78 13.56 -11.31
CA GLY A 131 9.07 13.90 -10.07
C GLY A 131 7.80 14.74 -10.33
N MET A 132 7.89 15.72 -11.22
CA MET A 132 6.73 16.54 -11.60
C MET A 132 5.63 15.72 -12.31
N ALA A 133 6.00 14.66 -13.01
CA ALA A 133 5.06 13.77 -13.70
C ALA A 133 4.17 12.97 -12.72
N LEU A 134 4.55 12.84 -11.45
CA LEU A 134 3.70 12.21 -10.42
C LEU A 134 2.66 13.18 -9.85
N VAL A 135 2.90 14.49 -9.92
CA VAL A 135 2.03 15.51 -9.29
C VAL A 135 0.59 15.44 -9.77
N PRO A 136 0.29 15.29 -11.08
CA PRO A 136 -1.10 15.19 -11.55
C PRO A 136 -1.87 14.03 -10.92
N GLY A 137 -1.24 12.85 -10.76
CA GLY A 137 -1.82 11.69 -10.09
C GLY A 137 -2.12 11.98 -8.61
N ALA A 138 -1.15 12.52 -7.88
CA ALA A 138 -1.30 12.86 -6.47
C ALA A 138 -2.40 13.92 -6.22
N VAL A 139 -2.50 14.93 -7.08
CA VAL A 139 -3.57 15.95 -7.04
C VAL A 139 -4.93 15.29 -7.31
N PHE A 140 -5.00 14.42 -8.31
CA PHE A 140 -6.24 13.71 -8.66
C PHE A 140 -6.71 12.79 -7.53
N LEU A 141 -5.79 12.02 -6.92
CA LEU A 141 -6.04 11.24 -5.71
C LEU A 141 -6.62 12.12 -4.58
N SER A 142 -5.98 13.27 -4.32
CA SER A 142 -6.36 14.17 -3.23
C SER A 142 -7.75 14.76 -3.42
N ILE A 143 -8.14 15.10 -4.66
CA ILE A 143 -9.47 15.62 -5.00
C ILE A 143 -10.52 14.52 -4.89
N LEU A 144 -10.19 13.28 -5.31
CA LEU A 144 -11.16 12.19 -5.32
C LEU A 144 -11.35 11.54 -3.94
N ASN A 145 -10.41 11.66 -3.00
CA ASN A 145 -10.54 11.09 -1.66
C ASN A 145 -11.82 11.55 -0.92
N PRO A 146 -12.12 12.85 -0.76
CA PRO A 146 -13.37 13.25 -0.10
C PRO A 146 -14.62 12.90 -0.92
N LEU A 147 -14.49 12.82 -2.25
CA LEU A 147 -15.59 12.43 -3.12
C LEU A 147 -15.92 10.94 -2.98
N SER A 148 -14.91 10.08 -2.84
CA SER A 148 -15.07 8.64 -2.61
C SER A 148 -15.76 8.35 -1.29
N GLY A 149 -15.45 9.10 -0.23
CA GLY A 149 -16.18 9.01 1.06
C GLY A 149 -17.65 9.33 0.90
N LYS A 150 -17.98 10.49 0.30
CA LYS A 150 -19.38 10.87 0.02
C LYS A 150 -20.11 9.84 -0.86
N LEU A 151 -19.44 9.26 -1.83
CA LEU A 151 -20.01 8.24 -2.69
C LEU A 151 -20.28 6.95 -1.89
N ALA A 152 -19.34 6.52 -1.04
CA ALA A 152 -19.50 5.36 -0.17
C ALA A 152 -20.70 5.54 0.80
N ASP A 153 -20.92 6.76 1.30
CA ASP A 153 -22.09 7.08 2.13
C ASP A 153 -23.41 6.99 1.36
N ARG A 154 -23.41 7.30 0.06
CA ARG A 154 -24.62 7.31 -0.78
C ARG A 154 -24.98 5.93 -1.33
N ILE A 155 -24.04 5.27 -1.99
CA ILE A 155 -24.26 4.01 -2.70
C ILE A 155 -23.73 2.77 -1.95
N GLY A 156 -22.99 2.98 -0.85
CA GLY A 156 -22.38 1.93 -0.03
C GLY A 156 -20.90 1.69 -0.33
N PHE A 157 -20.23 1.04 0.60
CA PHE A 157 -18.77 0.76 0.50
C PHE A 157 -18.44 -0.19 -0.64
N LYS A 158 -19.18 -1.29 -0.78
CA LYS A 158 -18.92 -2.32 -1.80
C LYS A 158 -18.92 -1.77 -3.23
N PRO A 159 -19.98 -1.11 -3.74
CA PRO A 159 -19.98 -0.59 -5.11
C PRO A 159 -18.91 0.49 -5.33
N THR A 160 -18.62 1.31 -4.33
CA THR A 160 -17.57 2.34 -4.43
C THR A 160 -16.19 1.70 -4.60
N MET A 161 -15.86 0.67 -3.82
CA MET A 161 -14.58 -0.04 -3.94
C MET A 161 -14.48 -0.85 -5.23
N LEU A 162 -15.59 -1.43 -5.73
CA LEU A 162 -15.61 -2.09 -7.04
C LEU A 162 -15.26 -1.13 -8.18
N VAL A 163 -15.82 0.09 -8.17
CA VAL A 163 -15.46 1.13 -9.13
C VAL A 163 -13.97 1.44 -9.05
N GLY A 164 -13.43 1.63 -7.84
CA GLY A 164 -12.01 1.89 -7.64
C GLY A 164 -11.10 0.77 -8.16
N MET A 165 -11.42 -0.49 -7.86
CA MET A 165 -10.65 -1.66 -8.34
C MET A 165 -10.67 -1.75 -9.87
N VAL A 166 -11.83 -1.54 -10.50
CA VAL A 166 -11.93 -1.52 -11.96
C VAL A 166 -11.10 -0.38 -12.56
N MET A 167 -11.12 0.81 -11.94
CA MET A 167 -10.28 1.93 -12.40
C MET A 167 -8.78 1.59 -12.32
N ILE A 168 -8.31 0.99 -11.22
CA ILE A 168 -6.91 0.60 -11.06
C ILE A 168 -6.51 -0.43 -12.13
N ILE A 169 -7.32 -1.47 -12.33
CA ILE A 169 -7.10 -2.49 -13.37
C ILE A 169 -7.06 -1.84 -14.75
N CYS A 170 -8.01 -0.96 -15.09
CA CYS A 170 -8.02 -0.25 -16.36
C CYS A 170 -6.76 0.61 -16.54
N GLY A 171 -6.30 1.28 -15.49
CA GLY A 171 -5.07 2.07 -15.54
C GLY A 171 -3.84 1.21 -15.88
N TRP A 172 -3.68 0.05 -15.25
CA TRP A 172 -2.59 -0.88 -15.57
C TRP A 172 -2.72 -1.49 -16.96
N LEU A 173 -3.94 -1.86 -17.41
CA LEU A 173 -4.18 -2.39 -18.77
C LEU A 173 -3.90 -1.35 -19.86
N VAL A 174 -4.36 -0.11 -19.66
CA VAL A 174 -4.03 0.99 -20.57
C VAL A 174 -2.52 1.24 -20.57
N GLY A 175 -1.88 1.20 -19.40
CA GLY A 175 -0.43 1.27 -19.27
C GLY A 175 0.31 0.22 -20.11
N LEU A 176 -0.15 -1.04 -20.07
CA LEU A 176 0.39 -2.12 -20.92
C LEU A 176 0.35 -1.79 -22.42
N THR A 177 -0.76 -1.21 -22.91
CA THR A 177 -0.89 -0.86 -24.33
C THR A 177 -0.10 0.39 -24.72
N MET A 178 0.13 1.29 -23.77
CA MET A 178 0.85 2.56 -24.00
C MET A 178 2.36 2.46 -23.75
N LEU A 179 2.83 1.39 -23.09
CA LEU A 179 4.23 1.21 -22.70
C LEU A 179 5.21 1.35 -23.89
N SER A 180 4.87 0.74 -25.04
CA SER A 180 5.68 0.79 -26.26
C SER A 180 5.58 2.09 -27.06
N ARG A 181 4.62 2.96 -26.73
CA ARG A 181 4.44 4.26 -27.40
C ARG A 181 5.44 5.32 -26.93
N LEU A 182 6.20 5.06 -25.87
CA LEU A 182 7.23 5.92 -25.31
C LEU A 182 6.74 7.37 -25.05
N SER A 183 5.48 7.51 -24.61
CA SER A 183 4.85 8.80 -24.37
C SER A 183 4.73 9.09 -22.88
N LEU A 184 5.39 10.17 -22.40
CA LEU A 184 5.31 10.63 -21.03
C LEU A 184 3.85 10.98 -20.64
N VAL A 185 3.15 11.70 -21.51
CA VAL A 185 1.76 12.14 -21.25
C VAL A 185 0.82 10.94 -21.09
N ALA A 186 0.95 9.93 -21.96
CA ALA A 186 0.13 8.72 -21.86
C ALA A 186 0.35 8.00 -20.53
N MET A 187 1.60 7.90 -20.07
CA MET A 187 1.93 7.27 -18.80
C MET A 187 1.46 8.10 -17.58
N ILE A 188 1.51 9.44 -17.66
CA ILE A 188 0.93 10.30 -16.62
C ILE A 188 -0.58 10.07 -16.53
N LEU A 189 -1.30 9.97 -17.64
CA LEU A 189 -2.75 9.68 -17.63
C LEU A 189 -3.05 8.30 -17.04
N CYS A 190 -2.23 7.28 -17.35
CA CYS A 190 -2.35 5.96 -16.73
C CYS A 190 -2.16 6.05 -15.21
N ALA A 191 -1.12 6.77 -14.73
CA ALA A 191 -0.89 6.98 -13.31
C ALA A 191 -2.08 7.69 -12.65
N MET A 192 -2.65 8.72 -13.28
CA MET A 192 -3.84 9.41 -12.76
C MET A 192 -5.04 8.47 -12.61
N ILE A 193 -5.28 7.56 -13.56
CA ILE A 193 -6.37 6.60 -13.48
C ILE A 193 -6.15 5.63 -12.30
N ILE A 194 -4.92 5.13 -12.12
CA ILE A 194 -4.55 4.24 -11.02
C ILE A 194 -4.74 4.96 -9.68
N GLU A 195 -4.19 6.17 -9.54
CA GLU A 195 -4.30 6.99 -8.33
C GLU A 195 -5.76 7.36 -8.02
N GLY A 196 -6.54 7.71 -9.04
CA GLY A 196 -7.97 7.95 -8.91
C GLY A 196 -8.72 6.72 -8.39
N GLY A 197 -8.42 5.54 -8.92
CA GLY A 197 -8.97 4.28 -8.42
C GLY A 197 -8.60 4.02 -6.96
N ASN A 198 -7.36 4.31 -6.56
CA ASN A 198 -6.91 4.20 -5.17
C ASN A 198 -7.77 5.04 -4.21
N ALA A 199 -8.17 6.25 -4.60
CA ALA A 199 -9.06 7.08 -3.78
C ALA A 199 -10.40 6.37 -3.49
N PHE A 200 -10.95 5.66 -4.49
CA PHE A 200 -12.22 4.93 -4.33
C PHE A 200 -12.10 3.60 -3.59
N VAL A 201 -10.91 3.10 -3.33
CA VAL A 201 -10.69 1.89 -2.54
C VAL A 201 -10.21 2.22 -1.14
N MET A 202 -9.15 3.02 -1.00
CA MET A 202 -8.40 3.19 0.25
C MET A 202 -9.25 3.85 1.35
N MET A 203 -9.88 4.99 1.07
CA MET A 203 -10.69 5.69 2.07
C MET A 203 -11.94 4.89 2.47
N PRO A 204 -12.76 4.37 1.52
CA PRO A 204 -13.90 3.54 1.88
C PRO A 204 -13.51 2.26 2.64
N ALA A 205 -12.39 1.61 2.29
CA ALA A 205 -11.94 0.40 2.97
C ALA A 205 -11.51 0.68 4.43
N VAL A 206 -10.76 1.75 4.68
CA VAL A 206 -10.38 2.14 6.06
C VAL A 206 -11.61 2.45 6.89
N THR A 207 -12.58 3.18 6.33
CA THR A 207 -13.84 3.53 7.01
C THR A 207 -14.69 2.27 7.27
N LEU A 208 -14.81 1.36 6.30
CA LEU A 208 -15.50 0.08 6.48
C LEU A 208 -14.83 -0.75 7.58
N GLY A 209 -13.50 -0.82 7.57
CA GLY A 209 -12.74 -1.52 8.60
C GLY A 209 -13.02 -0.98 9.99
N ALA A 210 -12.95 0.35 10.16
CA ALA A 210 -13.27 1.00 11.43
C ALA A 210 -14.71 0.73 11.88
N ASN A 211 -15.68 0.88 10.97
CA ASN A 211 -17.11 0.66 11.25
C ASN A 211 -17.47 -0.82 11.50
N SER A 212 -16.58 -1.75 11.19
CA SER A 212 -16.80 -3.18 11.42
C SER A 212 -16.38 -3.64 12.81
N LEU A 213 -15.80 -2.74 13.61
CA LEU A 213 -15.26 -3.03 14.93
C LEU A 213 -16.05 -2.28 16.03
N PRO A 214 -16.11 -2.81 17.26
CA PRO A 214 -16.56 -2.06 18.43
C PRO A 214 -15.67 -0.82 18.67
N ASP A 215 -16.25 0.27 19.17
CA ASP A 215 -15.55 1.57 19.34
C ASP A 215 -14.20 1.44 20.08
N LYS A 216 -14.14 0.58 21.10
CA LYS A 216 -12.91 0.31 21.88
C LYS A 216 -11.78 -0.28 21.04
N LEU A 217 -12.10 -0.98 19.96
CA LEU A 217 -11.12 -1.67 19.09
C LEU A 217 -10.75 -0.86 17.83
N VAL A 218 -11.45 0.23 17.56
CA VAL A 218 -11.19 1.08 16.37
C VAL A 218 -9.73 1.58 16.30
N PRO A 219 -9.11 2.07 17.40
CA PRO A 219 -7.70 2.50 17.35
C PRO A 219 -6.75 1.34 16.99
N HIS A 220 -6.95 0.15 17.58
CA HIS A 220 -6.14 -1.04 17.27
C HIS A 220 -6.37 -1.51 15.83
N GLY A 221 -7.62 -1.49 15.36
CA GLY A 221 -7.96 -1.81 13.98
C GLY A 221 -7.32 -0.86 12.98
N THR A 222 -7.34 0.43 13.22
CA THR A 222 -6.71 1.43 12.34
C THR A 222 -5.18 1.26 12.31
N ALA A 223 -4.56 1.00 13.46
CA ALA A 223 -3.13 0.70 13.55
C ALA A 223 -2.78 -0.57 12.75
N MET A 224 -3.59 -1.64 12.86
CA MET A 224 -3.41 -2.89 12.13
C MET A 224 -3.51 -2.68 10.61
N ILE A 225 -4.58 -2.02 10.12
CA ILE A 225 -4.73 -1.69 8.69
C ILE A 225 -3.49 -0.94 8.19
N THR A 226 -3.03 0.07 8.94
CA THR A 226 -1.87 0.87 8.55
C THR A 226 -0.59 0.04 8.51
N THR A 227 -0.36 -0.80 9.50
CA THR A 227 0.83 -1.66 9.57
C THR A 227 0.84 -2.69 8.46
N VAL A 228 -0.26 -3.44 8.27
CA VAL A 228 -0.34 -4.50 7.27
C VAL A 228 -0.18 -3.92 5.85
N ARG A 229 -0.86 -2.82 5.52
CA ARG A 229 -0.72 -2.20 4.20
C ARG A 229 0.71 -1.71 3.92
N GLN A 230 1.42 -1.15 4.93
CA GLN A 230 2.80 -0.69 4.78
C GLN A 230 3.75 -1.86 4.51
N VAL A 231 3.59 -2.95 5.26
CA VAL A 231 4.38 -4.18 5.08
C VAL A 231 4.15 -4.76 3.69
N LEU A 232 2.88 -4.95 3.30
CA LEU A 232 2.54 -5.50 1.98
C LEU A 232 2.90 -4.56 0.84
N GLY A 233 2.77 -3.25 1.03
CA GLY A 233 3.22 -2.24 0.06
C GLY A 233 4.72 -2.32 -0.20
N SER A 234 5.53 -2.37 0.85
CA SER A 234 6.99 -2.52 0.74
C SER A 234 7.38 -3.85 0.07
N ALA A 235 6.72 -4.95 0.44
CA ALA A 235 6.93 -6.25 -0.18
C ALA A 235 6.53 -6.22 -1.67
N GLY A 236 5.41 -5.59 -2.00
CA GLY A 236 4.93 -5.43 -3.38
C GLY A 236 5.93 -4.69 -4.27
N VAL A 237 6.51 -3.60 -3.77
CA VAL A 237 7.57 -2.86 -4.48
C VAL A 237 8.82 -3.70 -4.68
N ALA A 238 9.26 -4.42 -3.63
CA ALA A 238 10.44 -5.28 -3.75
C ALA A 238 10.23 -6.37 -4.80
N VAL A 239 9.06 -7.04 -4.79
CA VAL A 239 8.72 -8.05 -5.81
C VAL A 239 8.65 -7.41 -7.20
N ALA A 240 8.03 -6.24 -7.35
CA ALA A 240 7.95 -5.52 -8.63
C ALA A 240 9.35 -5.18 -9.17
N THR A 241 10.25 -4.72 -8.30
CA THR A 241 11.63 -4.40 -8.66
C THR A 241 12.42 -5.64 -9.05
N ILE A 242 12.25 -6.75 -8.32
CA ILE A 242 12.89 -8.05 -8.66
C ILE A 242 12.40 -8.52 -10.02
N VAL A 243 11.09 -8.53 -10.26
CA VAL A 243 10.50 -8.91 -11.56
C VAL A 243 11.06 -8.04 -12.68
N LEU A 244 11.10 -6.71 -12.48
CA LEU A 244 11.67 -5.78 -13.45
C LEU A 244 13.12 -6.12 -13.78
N THR A 245 13.96 -6.30 -12.76
CA THR A 245 15.41 -6.54 -12.93
C THR A 245 15.67 -7.88 -13.59
N VAL A 246 15.10 -8.97 -13.04
CA VAL A 246 15.31 -10.33 -13.53
C VAL A 246 14.82 -10.50 -14.97
N ALA A 247 13.63 -9.96 -15.28
CA ALA A 247 13.07 -10.04 -16.63
C ALA A 247 13.90 -9.24 -17.65
N SER A 248 14.35 -8.04 -17.27
CA SER A 248 15.22 -7.22 -18.15
C SER A 248 16.58 -7.88 -18.39
N GLU A 249 17.21 -8.43 -17.35
CA GLU A 249 18.48 -9.13 -17.47
C GLU A 249 18.38 -10.43 -18.29
N HIS A 250 17.32 -11.19 -18.09
CA HIS A 250 17.07 -12.40 -18.89
C HIS A 250 16.89 -12.07 -20.37
N ALA A 251 16.13 -11.01 -20.70
CA ALA A 251 15.95 -10.56 -22.07
C ALA A 251 17.28 -10.05 -22.70
N LEU A 252 18.11 -9.35 -21.90
CA LEU A 252 19.44 -8.90 -22.35
C LEU A 252 20.36 -10.11 -22.65
N SER A 253 20.40 -11.10 -21.76
CA SER A 253 21.20 -12.31 -21.95
C SER A 253 20.74 -13.16 -23.15
N ALA A 254 19.45 -13.07 -23.52
CA ALA A 254 18.88 -13.68 -24.71
C ALA A 254 19.17 -12.87 -26.02
N GLY A 255 19.98 -11.81 -25.94
CA GLY A 255 20.39 -11.01 -27.11
C GLY A 255 19.43 -9.87 -27.49
N SER A 256 18.46 -9.54 -26.67
CA SER A 256 17.57 -8.40 -26.91
C SER A 256 18.32 -7.07 -26.80
N LYS A 257 17.89 -6.06 -27.60
CA LYS A 257 18.41 -4.69 -27.45
C LYS A 257 18.02 -4.12 -26.06
N PRO A 258 18.86 -3.25 -25.46
CA PRO A 258 18.64 -2.73 -24.10
C PRO A 258 17.23 -2.12 -23.88
N LEU A 259 16.75 -1.34 -24.84
CA LEU A 259 15.41 -0.76 -24.76
C LEU A 259 14.31 -1.84 -24.75
N ALA A 260 14.41 -2.83 -25.63
CA ALA A 260 13.43 -3.92 -25.72
C ALA A 260 13.44 -4.78 -24.44
N ALA A 261 14.61 -5.05 -23.89
CA ALA A 261 14.78 -5.79 -22.64
C ALA A 261 14.16 -5.04 -21.44
N ASN A 262 14.40 -3.74 -21.32
CA ASN A 262 13.77 -2.92 -20.30
C ASN A 262 12.26 -2.89 -20.45
N LEU A 263 11.73 -2.66 -21.65
CA LEU A 263 10.29 -2.68 -21.92
C LEU A 263 9.67 -4.03 -21.57
N HIS A 264 10.35 -5.14 -21.83
CA HIS A 264 9.89 -6.47 -21.42
C HIS A 264 9.75 -6.59 -19.90
N GLY A 265 10.72 -6.08 -19.14
CA GLY A 265 10.66 -6.05 -17.67
C GLY A 265 9.46 -5.25 -17.16
N TYR A 266 9.24 -4.04 -17.67
CA TYR A 266 8.07 -3.23 -17.31
C TYR A 266 6.75 -3.90 -17.70
N HIS A 267 6.70 -4.56 -18.86
CA HIS A 267 5.53 -5.30 -19.30
C HIS A 267 5.12 -6.40 -18.31
N LEU A 268 6.09 -7.17 -17.82
CA LEU A 268 5.83 -8.21 -16.80
C LEU A 268 5.40 -7.63 -15.47
N VAL A 269 5.97 -6.49 -15.03
CA VAL A 269 5.52 -5.79 -13.81
C VAL A 269 4.06 -5.34 -13.96
N PHE A 270 3.68 -4.77 -15.10
CA PHE A 270 2.31 -4.29 -15.31
C PHE A 270 1.31 -5.46 -15.34
N ILE A 271 1.67 -6.60 -15.99
CA ILE A 271 0.86 -7.82 -15.94
C ILE A 271 0.70 -8.32 -14.50
N MET A 272 1.80 -8.36 -13.74
CA MET A 272 1.76 -8.76 -12.32
C MET A 272 0.80 -7.87 -11.53
N MET A 273 0.84 -6.54 -11.75
CA MET A 273 -0.07 -5.61 -11.08
C MET A 273 -1.53 -5.85 -11.46
N VAL A 274 -1.82 -6.09 -12.75
CA VAL A 274 -3.17 -6.48 -13.18
C VAL A 274 -3.66 -7.74 -12.44
N VAL A 275 -2.80 -8.75 -12.29
CA VAL A 275 -3.16 -9.99 -11.60
C VAL A 275 -3.45 -9.72 -10.10
N ILE A 276 -2.61 -8.93 -9.44
CA ILE A 276 -2.81 -8.57 -8.03
C ILE A 276 -4.13 -7.81 -7.85
N GLU A 277 -4.43 -6.85 -8.73
CA GLU A 277 -5.66 -6.06 -8.66
C GLU A 277 -6.92 -6.87 -9.02
N LEU A 278 -6.80 -7.88 -9.89
CA LEU A 278 -7.89 -8.84 -10.14
C LEU A 278 -8.22 -9.65 -8.88
N VAL A 279 -7.21 -10.06 -8.10
CA VAL A 279 -7.46 -10.67 -6.78
C VAL A 279 -8.18 -9.67 -5.88
N GLY A 280 -7.77 -8.40 -5.85
CA GLY A 280 -8.46 -7.34 -5.13
C GLY A 280 -9.92 -7.18 -5.57
N LEU A 281 -10.19 -7.20 -6.86
CA LEU A 281 -11.55 -7.14 -7.40
C LEU A 281 -12.42 -8.31 -6.91
N ILE A 282 -11.88 -9.53 -6.91
CA ILE A 282 -12.57 -10.73 -6.38
C ILE A 282 -12.90 -10.54 -4.90
N LEU A 283 -11.95 -10.07 -4.09
CA LEU A 283 -12.18 -9.79 -2.67
C LEU A 283 -13.23 -8.68 -2.47
N ALA A 284 -13.24 -7.64 -3.31
CA ALA A 284 -14.27 -6.60 -3.26
C ALA A 284 -15.67 -7.13 -3.58
N VAL A 285 -15.79 -8.10 -4.49
CA VAL A 285 -17.06 -8.79 -4.77
C VAL A 285 -17.54 -9.60 -3.56
N MET A 286 -16.63 -10.18 -2.77
CA MET A 286 -16.95 -10.97 -1.58
C MET A 286 -17.45 -10.13 -0.40
N LEU A 287 -17.27 -8.79 -0.42
CA LEU A 287 -17.78 -7.91 0.63
C LEU A 287 -19.28 -8.11 0.83
N LYS A 288 -19.66 -8.29 2.09
CA LYS A 288 -21.08 -8.33 2.47
C LYS A 288 -21.61 -6.89 2.52
N ASN A 289 -22.78 -6.67 1.90
CA ASN A 289 -23.46 -5.38 2.02
C ASN A 289 -23.79 -5.10 3.49
N THR A 290 -23.07 -4.21 4.11
CA THR A 290 -23.46 -3.62 5.39
C THR A 290 -24.65 -2.71 5.11
N LYS A 291 -25.85 -3.10 5.55
CA LYS A 291 -26.98 -2.19 5.63
C LYS A 291 -26.54 -0.97 6.44
N LYS A 292 -26.86 0.25 5.97
CA LYS A 292 -26.72 1.48 6.76
C LYS A 292 -27.19 1.19 8.18
N GLN A 293 -26.30 1.19 9.17
CA GLN A 293 -26.70 1.44 10.53
C GLN A 293 -27.21 2.89 10.51
N GLY A 294 -28.53 3.01 10.66
CA GLY A 294 -29.22 4.28 10.56
C GLY A 294 -28.56 5.30 11.48
N ALA A 295 -28.31 6.48 10.93
CA ALA A 295 -28.06 7.67 11.72
C ALA A 295 -29.18 7.79 12.77
N LYS A 296 -28.85 7.53 14.02
CA LYS A 296 -29.61 8.00 15.17
C LYS A 296 -29.00 9.29 15.65
#